data_9d8970127c36f707d92ffae7ba1b04f4
#
_entry.id   9d8970127c36f707d92ffae7ba1b04f4
#
_cell.length_a   1.000
_cell.length_b   1.000
_cell.length_c   1.000
_cell.angle_alpha   90.00
_cell.angle_beta   90.00
_cell.angle_gamma   90.00
#
_symmetry.space_group_name_H-M   'P 1'
#
loop_
_entity.id
_entity.type
_entity.pdbx_description
1 polymer ?
#
loop_
_entity_poly.entity_id
_entity_poly.type
_entity_poly.pdbx_seq_one_letter_code
_entity_poly.pdbx_strand_id
1 'polypeptide(L)'
;MPSCPVCKQSVEHFKDIESLKSEVICNYCGEFIIEKSLQVILEKNDYNQLIIGSWIREQNSFGVTPELKATDFENLISLKDKKINQKYELLLKYMYTKKTIQIELADLNRLYLVLFWCEDIKEFNVLLSKAVELNHLELVFDSMIYKKYSITYDGKEFVENLGLDNNSNKIFMAFYFSPEMKIQFAPTIEKAVKDASEGKLEAVRVSSSTTEHDTKIDDELIGMIKSSKAVIADFTGNRTAVYYEAGFAMGLGIPVIWTCKKDDVDKLSFDTRQYPHIIWENEDDLYNQVVNRLKAKIL
;
A
#
# COMPACT_ATOMS: atom_id res chain seq x y z
N MET A 1 17.27 22.59 14.71
CA MET A 1 16.22 21.55 14.65
C MET A 1 16.86 20.26 14.17
N PRO A 2 16.44 19.11 14.64
CA PRO A 2 16.96 17.85 14.12
C PRO A 2 16.63 17.69 12.64
N SER A 3 17.46 16.96 11.91
CA SER A 3 17.27 16.69 10.49
C SER A 3 16.85 15.23 10.27
N CYS A 4 16.02 15.02 9.26
CA CYS A 4 15.62 13.68 8.84
C CYS A 4 16.84 12.87 8.38
N PRO A 5 17.08 11.69 8.93
CA PRO A 5 18.21 10.85 8.51
C PRO A 5 18.18 10.47 7.03
N VAL A 6 16.99 10.37 6.44
CA VAL A 6 16.79 9.98 5.03
C VAL A 6 16.91 11.16 4.08
N CYS A 7 16.10 12.21 4.24
CA CYS A 7 16.05 13.31 3.25
C CYS A 7 16.82 14.57 3.68
N LYS A 8 17.45 14.57 4.86
CA LYS A 8 18.27 15.65 5.42
C LYS A 8 17.52 16.97 5.70
N GLN A 9 16.21 17.00 5.51
CA GLN A 9 15.37 18.17 5.82
C GLN A 9 15.06 18.25 7.31
N SER A 10 14.70 19.43 7.82
CA SER A 10 14.25 19.60 9.20
C SER A 10 13.01 18.75 9.48
N VAL A 11 12.92 18.17 10.67
CA VAL A 11 11.78 17.34 11.09
C VAL A 11 11.08 17.96 12.29
N GLU A 12 9.77 17.71 12.37
CA GLU A 12 8.94 18.15 13.49
C GLU A 12 9.16 17.27 14.72
N HIS A 13 9.36 15.97 14.49
CA HIS A 13 9.57 15.02 15.57
C HIS A 13 10.75 14.10 15.28
N PHE A 14 11.69 14.08 16.24
CA PHE A 14 12.80 13.14 16.26
C PHE A 14 13.03 12.76 17.72
N LYS A 15 12.77 11.52 18.08
CA LYS A 15 12.83 11.05 19.45
C LYS A 15 13.53 9.70 19.53
N ASP A 16 14.53 9.61 20.40
CA ASP A 16 15.10 8.31 20.77
C ASP A 16 14.07 7.54 21.60
N ILE A 17 13.63 6.40 21.12
CA ILE A 17 12.65 5.52 21.77
C ILE A 17 13.33 4.37 22.54
N GLU A 18 14.50 3.94 22.05
CA GLU A 18 15.37 2.94 22.65
C GLU A 18 16.82 3.39 22.52
N SER A 19 17.75 2.70 23.20
CA SER A 19 19.19 3.06 23.15
C SER A 19 19.78 3.11 21.74
N LEU A 20 19.21 2.31 20.81
CA LEU A 20 19.71 2.14 19.45
C LEU A 20 18.72 2.55 18.35
N LYS A 21 17.54 3.07 18.71
CA LYS A 21 16.46 3.41 17.75
C LYS A 21 15.91 4.81 17.97
N SER A 22 15.52 5.45 16.88
CA SER A 22 14.84 6.74 16.89
C SER A 22 13.55 6.67 16.08
N GLU A 23 12.51 7.30 16.59
CA GLU A 23 11.25 7.56 15.87
C GLU A 23 11.35 8.90 15.17
N VAL A 24 10.95 8.95 13.92
CA VAL A 24 11.04 10.13 13.06
C VAL A 24 9.68 10.39 12.38
N ILE A 25 9.19 11.63 12.52
CA ILE A 25 8.04 12.13 11.74
C ILE A 25 8.57 13.26 10.86
N CYS A 26 8.65 12.98 9.56
CA CYS A 26 9.17 13.89 8.56
C CYS A 26 8.06 14.32 7.60
N ASN A 27 7.92 15.65 7.38
CA ASN A 27 6.89 16.19 6.49
C ASN A 27 7.00 15.68 5.04
N TYR A 28 8.21 15.26 4.63
CA TYR A 28 8.46 14.74 3.28
C TYR A 28 8.43 13.20 3.25
N CYS A 29 9.22 12.53 4.07
CA CYS A 29 9.33 11.07 4.04
C CYS A 29 8.17 10.34 4.73
N GLY A 30 7.47 10.98 5.69
CA GLY A 30 6.47 10.32 6.53
C GLY A 30 7.03 9.81 7.85
N GLU A 31 6.38 8.81 8.42
CA GLU A 31 6.68 8.24 9.74
C GLU A 31 7.49 6.95 9.60
N PHE A 32 8.57 6.83 10.37
CA PHE A 32 9.41 5.64 10.40
C PHE A 32 10.23 5.53 11.67
N ILE A 33 10.65 4.33 11.98
CA ILE A 33 11.63 4.04 13.04
C ILE A 33 12.96 3.73 12.36
N ILE A 34 14.08 4.19 12.89
CA ILE A 34 15.39 3.97 12.30
C ILE A 34 16.45 3.61 13.37
N GLU A 35 17.25 2.60 13.08
CA GLU A 35 18.42 2.26 13.89
C GLU A 35 19.51 3.32 13.77
N LYS A 36 20.18 3.66 14.88
CA LYS A 36 21.34 4.61 14.90
C LYS A 36 22.49 4.12 14.01
N SER A 37 22.69 2.82 13.92
CA SER A 37 23.65 2.20 13.01
C SER A 37 23.38 2.53 11.54
N LEU A 38 22.11 2.44 11.11
CA LEU A 38 21.73 2.82 9.76
C LEU A 38 21.85 4.32 9.51
N GLN A 39 21.55 5.17 10.49
CA GLN A 39 21.77 6.63 10.37
C GLN A 39 23.21 6.95 10.01
N VAL A 40 24.18 6.32 10.71
CA VAL A 40 25.60 6.47 10.42
C VAL A 40 25.99 5.96 9.03
N ILE A 41 25.39 4.86 8.57
CA ILE A 41 25.62 4.32 7.22
C ILE A 41 25.09 5.31 6.17
N LEU A 42 23.88 5.85 6.35
CA LEU A 42 23.26 6.82 5.43
C LEU A 42 24.03 8.16 5.41
N GLU A 43 24.76 8.52 6.44
CA GLU A 43 25.62 9.71 6.45
C GLU A 43 26.88 9.57 5.61
N LYS A 44 27.38 8.34 5.47
CA LYS A 44 28.68 8.04 4.84
C LYS A 44 28.57 7.54 3.39
N ASN A 45 27.38 7.22 2.93
CA ASN A 45 27.15 6.65 1.62
C ASN A 45 26.20 7.53 0.79
N ASP A 46 26.42 7.51 -0.53
CA ASP A 46 25.48 8.10 -1.48
C ASP A 46 24.28 7.19 -1.69
N TYR A 47 23.10 7.75 -1.71
CA TYR A 47 21.85 7.06 -1.96
C TYR A 47 20.77 8.00 -2.50
N ASN A 48 19.75 7.45 -3.13
CA ASN A 48 18.64 8.23 -3.61
C ASN A 48 17.64 8.53 -2.48
N GLN A 49 17.79 9.72 -1.89
CA GLN A 49 16.96 10.19 -0.77
C GLN A 49 15.48 10.24 -1.13
N LEU A 50 15.16 10.56 -2.39
CA LEU A 50 13.80 10.69 -2.84
C LEU A 50 13.13 9.32 -2.93
N ILE A 51 13.78 8.33 -3.53
CA ILE A 51 13.25 6.97 -3.67
C ILE A 51 12.97 6.35 -2.30
N ILE A 52 13.93 6.45 -1.35
CA ILE A 52 13.72 5.92 0.01
C ILE A 52 12.58 6.67 0.71
N GLY A 53 12.53 7.99 0.61
CA GLY A 53 11.45 8.80 1.19
C GLY A 53 10.08 8.45 0.59
N SER A 54 10.01 8.25 -0.73
CA SER A 54 8.78 7.86 -1.42
C SER A 54 8.32 6.46 -1.00
N TRP A 55 9.25 5.53 -0.84
CA TRP A 55 8.95 4.19 -0.35
C TRP A 55 8.39 4.22 1.09
N ILE A 56 9.00 4.99 1.99
CA ILE A 56 8.49 5.17 3.37
C ILE A 56 7.05 5.70 3.35
N ARG A 57 6.78 6.74 2.55
CA ARG A 57 5.43 7.29 2.42
C ARG A 57 4.43 6.30 1.84
N GLU A 58 4.86 5.50 0.91
CA GLU A 58 4.02 4.43 0.37
C GLU A 58 3.67 3.39 1.45
N GLN A 59 4.63 2.99 2.30
CA GLN A 59 4.35 2.12 3.45
C GLN A 59 3.34 2.77 4.41
N ASN A 60 3.51 4.06 4.71
CA ASN A 60 2.55 4.78 5.54
C ASN A 60 1.14 4.81 4.93
N SER A 61 1.01 4.90 3.61
CA SER A 61 -0.30 4.85 2.94
C SER A 61 -1.02 3.52 3.13
N PHE A 62 -0.26 2.44 3.37
CA PHE A 62 -0.78 1.12 3.75
C PHE A 62 -1.02 0.97 5.26
N GLY A 63 -0.79 2.03 6.04
CA GLY A 63 -0.91 2.03 7.51
C GLY A 63 0.27 1.36 8.22
N VAL A 64 1.42 1.26 7.56
CA VAL A 64 2.66 0.67 8.10
C VAL A 64 3.64 1.79 8.44
N THR A 65 4.17 1.78 9.66
CA THR A 65 5.33 2.59 10.05
C THR A 65 6.58 1.70 9.92
N PRO A 66 7.39 1.85 8.86
CA PRO A 66 8.51 0.95 8.63
C PRO A 66 9.62 1.15 9.66
N GLU A 67 10.22 0.04 10.10
CA GLU A 67 11.42 0.02 10.92
C GLU A 67 12.64 -0.26 10.02
N LEU A 68 13.53 0.74 9.89
CA LEU A 68 14.71 0.70 9.04
C LEU A 68 15.93 0.26 9.85
N LYS A 69 16.55 -0.85 9.47
CA LYS A 69 17.71 -1.44 10.16
C LYS A 69 18.97 -1.34 9.32
N ALA A 70 20.14 -1.45 9.94
CA ALA A 70 21.43 -1.46 9.24
C ALA A 70 21.51 -2.60 8.19
N THR A 71 20.88 -3.74 8.47
CA THR A 71 20.79 -4.89 7.57
C THR A 71 19.98 -4.62 6.31
N ASP A 72 19.14 -3.58 6.31
CA ASP A 72 18.26 -3.25 5.19
C ASP A 72 18.94 -2.31 4.19
N PHE A 73 20.14 -1.81 4.47
CA PHE A 73 20.81 -0.79 3.66
C PHE A 73 20.90 -1.18 2.18
N GLU A 74 21.38 -2.39 1.87
CA GLU A 74 21.52 -2.87 0.49
C GLU A 74 20.16 -2.94 -0.22
N ASN A 75 19.10 -3.34 0.49
CA ASN A 75 17.74 -3.38 -0.05
C ASN A 75 17.22 -1.96 -0.31
N LEU A 76 17.45 -1.03 0.61
CA LEU A 76 17.00 0.36 0.47
C LEU A 76 17.66 1.08 -0.71
N ILE A 77 18.97 0.88 -0.92
CA ILE A 77 19.68 1.49 -2.07
C ILE A 77 19.38 0.80 -3.40
N SER A 78 18.91 -0.45 -3.36
CA SER A 78 18.49 -1.20 -4.56
C SER A 78 17.05 -0.92 -4.99
N LEU A 79 16.28 -0.14 -4.21
CA LEU A 79 14.92 0.26 -4.56
C LEU A 79 14.92 0.94 -5.93
N LYS A 80 14.03 0.48 -6.80
CA LYS A 80 13.88 1.05 -8.14
C LYS A 80 12.78 2.09 -8.18
N ASP A 81 13.01 3.09 -9.00
CA ASP A 81 12.00 4.10 -9.28
C ASP A 81 10.77 3.48 -9.98
N LYS A 82 9.64 4.13 -9.82
CA LYS A 82 8.40 3.76 -10.50
C LYS A 82 8.44 4.15 -11.98
N LYS A 83 7.78 3.37 -12.82
CA LYS A 83 7.57 3.73 -14.22
C LYS A 83 6.66 4.97 -14.30
N ILE A 84 6.83 5.77 -15.36
CA ILE A 84 6.09 7.02 -15.56
C ILE A 84 4.56 6.83 -15.46
N ASN A 85 4.03 5.73 -15.99
CA ASN A 85 2.60 5.42 -15.89
C ASN A 85 2.15 5.20 -14.43
N GLN A 86 2.97 4.55 -13.60
CA GLN A 86 2.68 4.34 -12.19
C GLN A 86 2.69 5.66 -11.40
N LYS A 87 3.64 6.55 -11.72
CA LYS A 87 3.69 7.91 -11.15
C LYS A 87 2.44 8.72 -11.53
N TYR A 88 2.01 8.60 -12.79
CA TYR A 88 0.81 9.24 -13.30
C TYR A 88 -0.47 8.76 -12.59
N GLU A 89 -0.58 7.45 -12.40
CA GLU A 89 -1.69 6.87 -11.65
C GLU A 89 -1.73 7.34 -10.18
N LEU A 90 -0.56 7.44 -9.52
CA LEU A 90 -0.46 7.96 -8.16
C LEU A 90 -0.94 9.41 -8.09
N LEU A 91 -0.56 10.25 -9.05
CA LEU A 91 -1.04 11.64 -9.15
C LEU A 91 -2.57 11.67 -9.25
N LEU A 92 -3.16 10.93 -10.17
CA LEU A 92 -4.61 10.97 -10.38
C LEU A 92 -5.39 10.37 -9.22
N LYS A 93 -4.92 9.28 -8.60
CA LYS A 93 -5.51 8.71 -7.37
C LYS A 93 -5.48 9.72 -6.21
N TYR A 94 -4.38 10.44 -6.06
CA TYR A 94 -4.28 11.51 -5.07
C TYR A 94 -5.29 12.63 -5.36
N MET A 95 -5.38 13.08 -6.62
CA MET A 95 -6.31 14.11 -7.05
C MET A 95 -7.77 13.66 -6.89
N TYR A 96 -8.07 12.39 -7.13
CA TYR A 96 -9.39 11.81 -6.91
C TYR A 96 -9.83 11.95 -5.44
N THR A 97 -8.90 11.72 -4.52
CA THR A 97 -9.15 11.83 -3.06
C THR A 97 -9.23 13.29 -2.60
N LYS A 98 -8.29 14.12 -3.03
CA LYS A 98 -8.14 15.52 -2.57
C LYS A 98 -8.95 16.52 -3.37
N LYS A 99 -9.43 16.14 -4.56
CA LYS A 99 -10.18 16.94 -5.53
C LYS A 99 -9.37 18.08 -6.16
N THR A 100 -8.54 18.77 -5.40
CA THR A 100 -7.70 19.88 -5.87
C THR A 100 -6.29 19.79 -5.30
N ILE A 101 -5.31 20.33 -6.04
CA ILE A 101 -3.92 20.51 -5.60
C ILE A 101 -3.51 21.96 -5.90
N GLN A 102 -2.79 22.57 -4.94
CA GLN A 102 -2.16 23.88 -5.13
C GLN A 102 -0.65 23.68 -5.10
N ILE A 103 0.03 24.20 -6.12
CA ILE A 103 1.48 24.08 -6.28
C ILE A 103 2.07 25.47 -6.23
N GLU A 104 2.84 25.77 -5.20
CA GLU A 104 3.55 27.03 -5.07
C GLU A 104 4.80 27.01 -5.93
N LEU A 105 4.98 28.06 -6.75
CA LEU A 105 6.08 28.13 -7.72
C LEU A 105 7.41 28.48 -7.05
N ALA A 106 7.38 29.16 -5.89
CA ALA A 106 8.55 29.55 -5.13
C ALA A 106 9.11 28.41 -4.24
N ASP A 107 8.24 27.53 -3.81
CA ASP A 107 8.59 26.39 -2.95
C ASP A 107 8.39 25.13 -3.77
N LEU A 108 9.50 24.62 -4.32
CA LEU A 108 9.56 23.30 -4.95
C LEU A 108 9.00 22.30 -3.97
N ASN A 109 7.69 22.04 -4.06
CA ASN A 109 6.98 21.31 -3.03
C ASN A 109 7.47 19.85 -3.03
N ARG A 110 8.61 19.64 -2.36
CA ARG A 110 9.30 18.35 -2.24
C ARG A 110 8.35 17.23 -1.82
N LEU A 111 7.28 17.59 -1.11
CA LEU A 111 6.23 16.66 -0.74
C LEU A 111 5.61 15.99 -1.97
N TYR A 112 5.29 16.74 -3.02
CA TYR A 112 4.71 16.17 -4.22
C TYR A 112 5.70 15.31 -5.01
N LEU A 113 6.99 15.66 -4.98
CA LEU A 113 8.01 14.81 -5.59
C LEU A 113 8.05 13.44 -4.91
N VAL A 114 8.05 13.42 -3.59
CA VAL A 114 8.04 12.18 -2.80
C VAL A 114 6.74 11.41 -2.96
N LEU A 115 5.58 12.08 -2.93
CA LEU A 115 4.26 11.44 -3.09
C LEU A 115 4.10 10.73 -4.43
N PHE A 116 4.67 11.31 -5.49
CA PHE A 116 4.51 10.80 -6.85
C PHE A 116 5.79 10.16 -7.41
N TRP A 117 6.80 9.95 -6.59
CA TRP A 117 8.09 9.35 -6.98
C TRP A 117 8.82 10.14 -8.08
N CYS A 118 8.54 11.43 -8.21
CA CYS A 118 9.17 12.25 -9.23
C CYS A 118 10.59 12.65 -8.84
N GLU A 119 11.55 12.42 -9.73
CA GLU A 119 12.96 12.74 -9.51
C GLU A 119 13.17 14.25 -9.30
N ASP A 120 12.48 15.05 -10.08
CA ASP A 120 12.55 16.51 -10.02
C ASP A 120 11.20 17.16 -10.38
N ILE A 121 11.19 18.50 -10.29
CA ILE A 121 10.02 19.31 -10.66
C ILE A 121 9.68 19.25 -12.15
N LYS A 122 10.66 18.96 -13.02
CA LYS A 122 10.43 18.88 -14.46
C LYS A 122 9.60 17.64 -14.76
N GLU A 123 9.97 16.50 -14.16
CA GLU A 123 9.19 15.26 -14.28
C GLU A 123 7.78 15.45 -13.74
N PHE A 124 7.63 16.09 -12.57
CA PHE A 124 6.32 16.37 -11.99
C PHE A 124 5.47 17.27 -12.91
N ASN A 125 6.07 18.32 -13.50
CA ASN A 125 5.38 19.20 -14.45
C ASN A 125 4.97 18.44 -15.73
N VAL A 126 5.75 17.47 -16.18
CA VAL A 126 5.37 16.61 -17.32
C VAL A 126 4.12 15.79 -16.99
N LEU A 127 4.02 15.23 -15.77
CA LEU A 127 2.82 14.50 -15.34
C LEU A 127 1.59 15.42 -15.31
N LEU A 128 1.73 16.63 -14.76
CA LEU A 128 0.64 17.61 -14.70
C LEU A 128 0.20 18.06 -16.10
N SER A 129 1.16 18.40 -16.97
CA SER A 129 0.88 18.83 -18.34
C SER A 129 0.16 17.72 -19.11
N LYS A 130 0.62 16.47 -18.96
CA LYS A 130 -0.02 15.31 -19.58
C LYS A 130 -1.44 15.09 -19.06
N ALA A 131 -1.67 15.27 -17.76
CA ALA A 131 -2.99 15.15 -17.17
C ALA A 131 -3.97 16.23 -17.67
N VAL A 132 -3.49 17.45 -17.91
CA VAL A 132 -4.29 18.53 -18.51
C VAL A 132 -4.54 18.23 -20.01
N GLU A 133 -3.53 17.80 -20.76
CA GLU A 133 -3.66 17.42 -22.18
C GLU A 133 -4.71 16.31 -22.39
N LEU A 134 -4.73 15.32 -21.49
CA LEU A 134 -5.69 14.22 -21.53
C LEU A 134 -7.06 14.56 -20.89
N ASN A 135 -7.28 15.82 -20.53
CA ASN A 135 -8.50 16.28 -19.84
C ASN A 135 -8.79 15.55 -18.53
N HIS A 136 -7.78 14.96 -17.87
CA HIS A 136 -7.93 14.35 -16.55
C HIS A 136 -7.82 15.37 -15.42
N LEU A 137 -7.06 16.45 -15.65
CA LEU A 137 -6.98 17.62 -14.78
C LEU A 137 -7.31 18.89 -15.55
N GLU A 138 -7.82 19.89 -14.85
CA GLU A 138 -7.96 21.25 -15.35
C GLU A 138 -7.14 22.22 -14.50
N LEU A 139 -6.52 23.21 -15.15
CA LEU A 139 -5.83 24.31 -14.49
C LEU A 139 -6.88 25.37 -14.12
N VAL A 140 -7.29 25.38 -12.85
CA VAL A 140 -8.35 26.25 -12.34
C VAL A 140 -7.84 27.66 -12.06
N PHE A 141 -6.58 27.78 -11.69
CA PHE A 141 -5.95 29.06 -11.38
C PHE A 141 -4.47 29.05 -11.75
N ASP A 142 -4.00 30.13 -12.37
CA ASP A 142 -2.59 30.35 -12.74
C ASP A 142 -2.16 31.75 -12.33
N SER A 143 -1.12 31.83 -11.51
CA SER A 143 -0.51 33.08 -11.07
C SER A 143 1.01 32.96 -11.03
N MET A 144 1.69 34.07 -10.77
CA MET A 144 3.15 34.07 -10.57
C MET A 144 3.57 33.40 -9.24
N ILE A 145 2.63 33.14 -8.33
CA ILE A 145 2.92 32.59 -7.00
C ILE A 145 2.58 31.11 -6.94
N TYR A 146 1.41 30.72 -7.45
CA TYR A 146 0.98 29.32 -7.44
C TYR A 146 0.06 28.98 -8.60
N LYS A 147 -0.01 27.69 -8.91
CA LYS A 147 -0.99 27.09 -9.82
C LYS A 147 -1.92 26.15 -9.04
N LYS A 148 -3.19 26.16 -9.41
CA LYS A 148 -4.18 25.26 -8.81
C LYS A 148 -4.82 24.38 -9.87
N TYR A 149 -4.80 23.08 -9.64
CA TYR A 149 -5.41 22.08 -10.51
C TYR A 149 -6.58 21.41 -9.82
N SER A 150 -7.58 21.01 -10.59
CA SER A 150 -8.73 20.21 -10.15
C SER A 150 -8.85 18.97 -11.02
N ILE A 151 -9.36 17.88 -10.44
CA ILE A 151 -9.66 16.69 -11.21
C ILE A 151 -10.98 16.87 -11.96
N THR A 152 -10.97 16.53 -13.24
CA THR A 152 -12.15 16.59 -14.12
C THR A 152 -13.04 15.36 -13.96
N TYR A 153 -14.17 15.32 -14.68
CA TYR A 153 -15.00 14.12 -14.78
C TYR A 153 -14.21 12.97 -15.42
N ASP A 154 -13.54 13.20 -16.56
CA ASP A 154 -12.75 12.19 -17.26
C ASP A 154 -11.62 11.66 -16.40
N GLY A 155 -10.98 12.52 -15.59
CA GLY A 155 -9.96 12.11 -14.64
C GLY A 155 -10.49 11.21 -13.53
N LYS A 156 -11.71 11.46 -13.05
CA LYS A 156 -12.37 10.58 -12.08
C LYS A 156 -12.71 9.24 -12.71
N GLU A 157 -13.33 9.25 -13.88
CA GLU A 157 -13.66 8.04 -14.63
C GLU A 157 -12.41 7.21 -14.94
N PHE A 158 -11.30 7.85 -15.31
CA PHE A 158 -10.02 7.17 -15.50
C PHE A 158 -9.55 6.46 -14.23
N VAL A 159 -9.61 7.13 -13.06
CA VAL A 159 -9.20 6.53 -11.77
C VAL A 159 -10.11 5.37 -11.39
N GLU A 160 -11.41 5.50 -11.59
CA GLU A 160 -12.39 4.43 -11.34
C GLU A 160 -12.14 3.20 -12.23
N ASN A 161 -11.66 3.42 -13.46
CA ASN A 161 -11.32 2.37 -14.41
C ASN A 161 -9.90 1.76 -14.19
N LEU A 162 -9.05 2.34 -13.32
CA LEU A 162 -7.69 1.84 -13.03
C LEU A 162 -7.64 0.52 -12.23
N GLY A 163 -8.70 -0.27 -12.26
CA GLY A 163 -8.75 -1.59 -11.60
C GLY A 163 -9.07 -1.54 -10.11
N LEU A 164 -9.41 -0.35 -9.58
CA LEU A 164 -10.26 -0.24 -8.43
C LEU A 164 -11.69 -0.36 -8.94
N ASP A 165 -12.12 -1.58 -9.20
CA ASP A 165 -13.54 -1.84 -9.36
C ASP A 165 -14.21 -1.61 -8.00
N ASN A 166 -14.41 -0.31 -7.67
CA ASN A 166 -15.12 0.12 -6.46
C ASN A 166 -16.55 -0.41 -6.42
N ASN A 167 -17.05 -0.93 -7.57
CA ASN A 167 -18.32 -1.62 -7.71
C ASN A 167 -18.19 -3.13 -7.51
N SER A 168 -16.97 -3.66 -7.35
CA SER A 168 -16.82 -5.08 -7.06
C SER A 168 -17.49 -5.42 -5.74
N ASN A 169 -18.33 -6.44 -5.77
CA ASN A 169 -18.92 -7.04 -4.57
C ASN A 169 -18.09 -8.22 -4.03
N LYS A 170 -16.88 -8.45 -4.57
CA LYS A 170 -16.06 -9.63 -4.25
C LYS A 170 -14.94 -9.30 -3.28
N ILE A 171 -14.75 -10.18 -2.31
CA ILE A 171 -13.58 -10.24 -1.42
C ILE A 171 -12.86 -11.54 -1.70
N PHE A 172 -11.64 -11.47 -2.24
CA PHE A 172 -10.87 -12.68 -2.52
C PHE A 172 -10.27 -13.27 -1.24
N MET A 173 -10.38 -14.59 -1.07
CA MET A 173 -9.79 -15.32 0.06
C MET A 173 -8.54 -16.07 -0.40
N ALA A 174 -7.38 -15.66 0.09
CA ALA A 174 -6.10 -16.31 -0.09
C ALA A 174 -5.72 -17.09 1.18
N PHE A 175 -5.71 -18.42 1.14
CA PHE A 175 -5.38 -19.24 2.30
C PHE A 175 -4.92 -20.64 1.90
N TYR A 176 -4.24 -21.33 2.83
CA TYR A 176 -3.85 -22.73 2.62
C TYR A 176 -5.06 -23.65 2.61
N PHE A 177 -5.30 -24.36 1.49
CA PHE A 177 -6.44 -25.27 1.31
C PHE A 177 -6.29 -26.60 2.08
N SER A 178 -5.83 -26.57 3.34
CA SER A 178 -5.90 -27.74 4.19
C SER A 178 -7.35 -28.09 4.54
N PRO A 179 -7.64 -29.35 4.91
CA PRO A 179 -8.98 -29.72 5.36
C PRO A 179 -9.49 -28.88 6.54
N GLU A 180 -8.59 -28.56 7.50
CA GLU A 180 -8.90 -27.72 8.64
C GLU A 180 -9.29 -26.30 8.22
N MET A 181 -8.49 -25.65 7.39
CA MET A 181 -8.75 -24.28 6.94
C MET A 181 -10.00 -24.17 6.05
N LYS A 182 -10.32 -25.22 5.28
CA LYS A 182 -11.58 -25.28 4.52
C LYS A 182 -12.82 -25.35 5.40
N ILE A 183 -12.70 -25.94 6.60
CA ILE A 183 -13.83 -26.13 7.53
C ILE A 183 -13.93 -24.92 8.49
N GLN A 184 -12.82 -24.41 8.97
CA GLN A 184 -12.79 -23.33 9.98
C GLN A 184 -12.71 -21.94 9.35
N PHE A 185 -11.67 -21.67 8.56
CA PHE A 185 -11.38 -20.34 8.07
C PHE A 185 -12.39 -19.88 6.99
N ALA A 186 -12.57 -20.67 5.94
CA ALA A 186 -13.36 -20.23 4.80
C ALA A 186 -14.82 -19.89 5.17
N PRO A 187 -15.58 -20.76 5.89
CA PRO A 187 -16.96 -20.42 6.27
C PRO A 187 -17.04 -19.24 7.24
N THR A 188 -16.04 -19.09 8.13
CA THR A 188 -15.98 -17.94 9.04
C THR A 188 -15.79 -16.63 8.28
N ILE A 189 -14.91 -16.60 7.28
CA ILE A 189 -14.71 -15.41 6.44
C ILE A 189 -15.94 -15.14 5.56
N GLU A 190 -16.52 -16.16 4.94
CA GLU A 190 -17.75 -16.02 4.15
C GLU A 190 -18.87 -15.37 4.98
N LYS A 191 -19.06 -15.83 6.22
CA LYS A 191 -20.03 -15.25 7.16
C LYS A 191 -19.66 -13.82 7.55
N ALA A 192 -18.40 -13.56 7.90
CA ALA A 192 -17.94 -12.22 8.33
C ALA A 192 -18.11 -11.19 7.22
N VAL A 193 -17.77 -11.54 5.98
CA VAL A 193 -17.93 -10.66 4.80
C VAL A 193 -19.40 -10.34 4.56
N LYS A 194 -20.25 -11.35 4.59
CA LYS A 194 -21.70 -11.19 4.39
C LYS A 194 -22.31 -10.30 5.47
N ASP A 195 -22.03 -10.58 6.74
CA ASP A 195 -22.62 -9.86 7.86
C ASP A 195 -22.09 -8.43 7.97
N ALA A 196 -20.78 -8.21 7.76
CA ALA A 196 -20.18 -6.87 7.77
C ALA A 196 -20.79 -5.96 6.69
N SER A 197 -21.07 -6.50 5.51
CA SER A 197 -21.55 -5.76 4.35
C SER A 197 -23.08 -5.77 4.19
N GLU A 198 -23.82 -6.33 5.14
CA GLU A 198 -25.27 -6.52 5.03
C GLU A 198 -25.67 -7.29 3.75
N GLY A 199 -24.83 -8.28 3.39
CA GLY A 199 -25.03 -9.12 2.21
C GLY A 199 -24.64 -8.48 0.86
N LYS A 200 -24.02 -7.29 0.86
CA LYS A 200 -23.58 -6.60 -0.37
C LYS A 200 -22.29 -7.15 -0.95
N LEU A 201 -21.45 -7.77 -0.13
CA LEU A 201 -20.19 -8.39 -0.54
C LEU A 201 -20.25 -9.91 -0.40
N GLU A 202 -19.52 -10.59 -1.26
CA GLU A 202 -19.32 -12.03 -1.24
C GLU A 202 -17.83 -12.39 -1.14
N ALA A 203 -17.52 -13.40 -0.36
CA ALA A 203 -16.16 -13.95 -0.30
C ALA A 203 -16.01 -15.01 -1.41
N VAL A 204 -14.95 -14.85 -2.21
CA VAL A 204 -14.64 -15.73 -3.34
C VAL A 204 -13.27 -16.35 -3.23
N ARG A 205 -13.06 -17.52 -3.79
CA ARG A 205 -11.79 -18.25 -3.83
C ARG A 205 -11.69 -19.07 -5.10
N VAL A 206 -10.48 -19.46 -5.50
CA VAL A 206 -10.28 -20.39 -6.60
C VAL A 206 -10.90 -21.73 -6.24
N SER A 207 -11.62 -22.34 -7.20
CA SER A 207 -12.20 -23.66 -7.03
C SER A 207 -11.12 -24.74 -7.09
N SER A 208 -11.00 -25.54 -6.03
CA SER A 208 -10.03 -26.65 -5.96
C SER A 208 -10.37 -27.86 -6.85
N SER A 209 -11.26 -27.72 -7.82
CA SER A 209 -11.80 -28.86 -8.61
C SER A 209 -11.00 -29.20 -9.86
N THR A 210 -9.95 -28.45 -10.20
CA THR A 210 -9.08 -28.75 -11.36
C THR A 210 -7.76 -29.36 -10.90
N THR A 211 -7.63 -30.68 -11.09
CA THR A 211 -6.41 -31.48 -10.87
C THR A 211 -5.42 -31.41 -12.04
N GLU A 212 -5.64 -30.54 -13.00
CA GLU A 212 -4.74 -30.37 -14.14
C GLU A 212 -3.82 -29.15 -13.91
N HIS A 213 -2.52 -29.38 -13.93
CA HIS A 213 -1.46 -28.38 -14.00
C HIS A 213 -1.59 -27.60 -15.32
N ASP A 214 -2.44 -26.58 -15.34
CA ASP A 214 -2.63 -25.80 -16.55
C ASP A 214 -2.53 -24.30 -16.26
N THR A 215 -1.89 -23.57 -17.16
CA THR A 215 -1.78 -22.10 -17.22
C THR A 215 -3.10 -21.35 -17.00
N LYS A 216 -4.23 -22.06 -17.11
CA LYS A 216 -5.58 -21.52 -16.84
C LYS A 216 -5.85 -21.17 -15.38
N ILE A 217 -5.23 -21.88 -14.41
CA ILE A 217 -5.43 -21.60 -12.97
C ILE A 217 -4.80 -20.26 -12.59
N ASP A 218 -3.64 -19.96 -13.14
CA ASP A 218 -2.94 -18.70 -12.87
C ASP A 218 -3.71 -17.50 -13.43
N ASP A 219 -4.27 -17.63 -14.63
CA ASP A 219 -5.08 -16.57 -15.25
C ASP A 219 -6.40 -16.35 -14.52
N GLU A 220 -7.05 -17.40 -14.04
CA GLU A 220 -8.27 -17.33 -13.24
C GLU A 220 -7.98 -16.66 -11.89
N LEU A 221 -6.92 -17.08 -11.19
CA LEU A 221 -6.46 -16.50 -9.93
C LEU A 221 -6.20 -15.00 -10.08
N ILE A 222 -5.41 -14.62 -11.08
CA ILE A 222 -5.08 -13.23 -11.39
C ILE A 222 -6.35 -12.42 -11.70
N GLY A 223 -7.27 -13.00 -12.48
CA GLY A 223 -8.55 -12.39 -12.82
C GLY A 223 -9.44 -12.17 -11.59
N MET A 224 -9.50 -13.15 -10.69
CA MET A 224 -10.27 -13.05 -9.45
C MET A 224 -9.70 -11.99 -8.51
N ILE A 225 -8.38 -11.95 -8.32
CA ILE A 225 -7.73 -10.92 -7.50
C ILE A 225 -8.01 -9.53 -8.09
N LYS A 226 -7.78 -9.34 -9.40
CA LYS A 226 -8.01 -8.05 -10.09
C LYS A 226 -9.45 -7.55 -9.97
N SER A 227 -10.42 -8.48 -10.00
CA SER A 227 -11.84 -8.13 -9.89
C SER A 227 -12.35 -8.07 -8.46
N SER A 228 -11.49 -8.14 -7.46
CA SER A 228 -11.90 -8.10 -6.05
C SER A 228 -11.69 -6.71 -5.43
N LYS A 229 -12.64 -6.31 -4.57
CA LYS A 229 -12.59 -5.06 -3.81
C LYS A 229 -11.50 -5.07 -2.75
N ALA A 230 -11.22 -6.24 -2.18
CA ALA A 230 -10.14 -6.47 -1.22
C ALA A 230 -9.75 -7.95 -1.21
N VAL A 231 -8.61 -8.26 -0.60
CA VAL A 231 -8.13 -9.61 -0.34
C VAL A 231 -8.06 -9.85 1.16
N ILE A 232 -8.55 -11.00 1.63
CA ILE A 232 -8.28 -11.52 2.99
C ILE A 232 -7.30 -12.65 2.84
N ALA A 233 -6.05 -12.43 3.31
CA ALA A 233 -4.96 -13.38 3.17
C ALA A 233 -4.60 -13.98 4.53
N ASP A 234 -4.71 -15.31 4.65
CA ASP A 234 -4.36 -16.04 5.86
C ASP A 234 -3.02 -16.78 5.71
N PHE A 235 -2.08 -16.41 6.55
CA PHE A 235 -0.70 -16.91 6.51
C PHE A 235 -0.46 -18.13 7.44
N THR A 236 -1.51 -18.71 8.00
CA THR A 236 -1.44 -19.96 8.74
C THR A 236 -0.82 -21.05 7.87
N GLY A 237 0.15 -21.78 8.41
CA GLY A 237 0.93 -22.78 7.67
C GLY A 237 2.02 -22.22 6.79
N ASN A 238 2.25 -20.90 6.77
CA ASN A 238 3.37 -20.22 6.10
C ASN A 238 3.55 -20.61 4.61
N ARG A 239 2.45 -20.55 3.82
CA ARG A 239 2.44 -20.97 2.42
C ARG A 239 2.87 -19.85 1.47
N THR A 240 3.87 -20.12 0.65
CA THR A 240 4.43 -19.15 -0.33
C THR A 240 3.39 -18.64 -1.32
N ALA A 241 2.42 -19.46 -1.72
CA ALA A 241 1.34 -19.05 -2.63
C ALA A 241 0.53 -17.88 -2.04
N VAL A 242 0.21 -17.89 -0.75
CA VAL A 242 -0.54 -16.82 -0.08
C VAL A 242 0.26 -15.51 -0.08
N TYR A 243 1.59 -15.59 0.09
CA TYR A 243 2.46 -14.41 -0.01
C TYR A 243 2.47 -13.82 -1.42
N TYR A 244 2.48 -14.68 -2.45
CA TYR A 244 2.38 -14.24 -3.84
C TYR A 244 1.06 -13.54 -4.11
N GLU A 245 -0.07 -14.13 -3.70
CA GLU A 245 -1.43 -13.59 -3.89
C GLU A 245 -1.60 -12.24 -3.19
N ALA A 246 -1.18 -12.15 -1.92
CA ALA A 246 -1.23 -10.92 -1.14
C ALA A 246 -0.32 -9.83 -1.75
N GLY A 247 0.92 -10.18 -2.13
CA GLY A 247 1.85 -9.27 -2.76
C GLY A 247 1.37 -8.77 -4.13
N PHE A 248 0.75 -9.65 -4.91
CA PHE A 248 0.15 -9.29 -6.20
C PHE A 248 -1.01 -8.30 -6.02
N ALA A 249 -1.91 -8.57 -5.06
CA ALA A 249 -3.01 -7.65 -4.72
C ALA A 249 -2.49 -6.27 -4.29
N MET A 250 -1.49 -6.24 -3.41
CA MET A 250 -0.85 -4.99 -2.98
C MET A 250 -0.21 -4.23 -4.14
N GLY A 251 0.47 -4.93 -5.06
CA GLY A 251 1.07 -4.32 -6.25
C GLY A 251 0.04 -3.67 -7.18
N LEU A 252 -1.20 -4.14 -7.14
CA LEU A 252 -2.36 -3.56 -7.83
C LEU A 252 -3.06 -2.45 -7.04
N GLY A 253 -2.64 -2.17 -5.79
CA GLY A 253 -3.31 -1.23 -4.91
C GLY A 253 -4.60 -1.76 -4.28
N ILE A 254 -4.86 -3.08 -4.38
CA ILE A 254 -6.02 -3.73 -3.77
C ILE A 254 -5.72 -3.91 -2.27
N PRO A 255 -6.62 -3.45 -1.37
CA PRO A 255 -6.43 -3.60 0.06
C PRO A 255 -6.29 -5.07 0.48
N VAL A 256 -5.30 -5.37 1.34
CA VAL A 256 -5.10 -6.71 1.90
C VAL A 256 -5.35 -6.68 3.41
N ILE A 257 -6.24 -7.54 3.87
CA ILE A 257 -6.43 -7.85 5.30
C ILE A 257 -5.60 -9.08 5.60
N TRP A 258 -4.59 -8.92 6.46
CA TRP A 258 -3.64 -9.93 6.86
C TRP A 258 -4.18 -10.69 8.07
N THR A 259 -4.20 -12.00 8.03
CA THR A 259 -4.63 -12.86 9.14
C THR A 259 -3.63 -13.99 9.36
N CYS A 260 -3.52 -14.47 10.61
CA CYS A 260 -2.70 -15.63 10.93
C CYS A 260 -3.20 -16.26 12.23
N LYS A 261 -3.25 -17.58 12.31
CA LYS A 261 -3.52 -18.31 13.54
C LYS A 261 -2.41 -18.06 14.56
N LYS A 262 -2.74 -17.88 15.82
CA LYS A 262 -1.79 -17.54 16.88
C LYS A 262 -0.62 -18.51 16.95
N ASP A 263 -0.86 -19.80 16.77
CA ASP A 263 0.15 -20.86 16.85
C ASP A 263 1.18 -20.80 15.68
N ASP A 264 0.91 -20.03 14.64
CA ASP A 264 1.74 -19.93 13.44
C ASP A 264 2.44 -18.56 13.28
N VAL A 265 2.20 -17.63 14.21
CA VAL A 265 2.76 -16.26 14.14
C VAL A 265 4.29 -16.26 14.06
N ASP A 266 4.95 -17.14 14.81
CA ASP A 266 6.41 -17.25 14.83
C ASP A 266 6.99 -17.77 13.50
N LYS A 267 6.15 -18.40 12.67
CA LYS A 267 6.53 -18.93 11.35
C LYS A 267 6.39 -17.91 10.23
N LEU A 268 5.77 -16.74 10.50
CA LEU A 268 5.60 -15.69 9.49
C LEU A 268 6.95 -15.23 8.95
N SER A 269 6.97 -14.95 7.63
CA SER A 269 8.14 -14.35 7.00
C SER A 269 8.48 -13.02 7.67
N PHE A 270 9.76 -12.78 7.88
CA PHE A 270 10.27 -11.53 8.46
C PHE A 270 9.73 -10.30 7.71
N ASP A 271 9.70 -10.36 6.38
CA ASP A 271 9.28 -9.25 5.53
C ASP A 271 7.81 -8.84 5.70
N THR A 272 6.98 -9.74 6.24
CA THR A 272 5.54 -9.51 6.41
C THR A 272 5.10 -9.31 7.85
N ARG A 273 5.96 -9.54 8.83
CA ARG A 273 5.65 -9.32 10.27
C ARG A 273 5.30 -7.88 10.61
N GLN A 274 5.75 -6.93 9.80
CA GLN A 274 5.46 -5.51 9.96
C GLN A 274 4.02 -5.12 9.57
N TYR A 275 3.30 -5.96 8.83
CA TYR A 275 1.90 -5.70 8.51
C TYR A 275 0.99 -6.00 9.70
N PRO A 276 -0.08 -5.21 9.91
CA PRO A 276 -1.00 -5.39 11.04
C PRO A 276 -1.88 -6.64 10.84
N HIS A 277 -1.35 -7.79 11.20
CA HIS A 277 -2.08 -9.04 11.14
C HIS A 277 -3.20 -9.10 12.18
N ILE A 278 -4.34 -9.64 11.78
CA ILE A 278 -5.34 -10.18 12.69
C ILE A 278 -4.81 -11.51 13.19
N ILE A 279 -4.40 -11.56 14.44
CA ILE A 279 -3.97 -12.81 15.08
C ILE A 279 -5.19 -13.44 15.72
N TRP A 280 -5.57 -14.62 15.25
CA TRP A 280 -6.78 -15.29 15.69
C TRP A 280 -6.51 -16.61 16.40
N GLU A 281 -7.32 -16.91 17.42
CA GLU A 281 -7.21 -18.12 18.23
C GLU A 281 -8.29 -19.17 17.88
N ASN A 282 -9.48 -18.69 17.53
CA ASN A 282 -10.64 -19.51 17.18
C ASN A 282 -11.53 -18.78 16.15
N GLU A 283 -12.58 -19.46 15.71
CA GLU A 283 -13.48 -18.96 14.67
C GLU A 283 -14.25 -17.69 15.08
N ASP A 284 -14.69 -17.60 16.33
CA ASP A 284 -15.43 -16.44 16.84
C ASP A 284 -14.53 -15.21 16.93
N ASP A 285 -13.28 -15.39 17.35
CA ASP A 285 -12.27 -14.33 17.40
C ASP A 285 -11.94 -13.84 15.99
N LEU A 286 -11.68 -14.77 15.06
CA LEU A 286 -11.45 -14.44 13.64
C LEU A 286 -12.63 -13.66 13.06
N TYR A 287 -13.85 -14.14 13.26
CA TYR A 287 -15.06 -13.50 12.78
C TYR A 287 -15.17 -12.05 13.26
N ASN A 288 -15.08 -11.83 14.57
CA ASN A 288 -15.24 -10.49 15.15
C ASN A 288 -14.17 -9.51 14.66
N GLN A 289 -12.91 -9.95 14.61
CA GLN A 289 -11.82 -9.09 14.16
C GLN A 289 -11.92 -8.77 12.67
N VAL A 290 -12.32 -9.71 11.83
CA VAL A 290 -12.52 -9.49 10.38
C VAL A 290 -13.70 -8.56 10.12
N VAL A 291 -14.84 -8.73 10.80
CA VAL A 291 -15.99 -7.82 10.69
C VAL A 291 -15.58 -6.39 11.03
N ASN A 292 -14.86 -6.20 12.14
CA ASN A 292 -14.39 -4.87 12.54
C ASN A 292 -13.42 -4.26 11.51
N ARG A 293 -12.50 -5.06 10.98
CA ARG A 293 -11.52 -4.61 9.99
C ARG A 293 -12.17 -4.25 8.65
N LEU A 294 -13.16 -5.02 8.21
CA LEU A 294 -13.93 -4.74 6.99
C LEU A 294 -14.69 -3.43 7.12
N LYS A 295 -15.40 -3.21 8.22
CA LYS A 295 -16.13 -1.96 8.49
C LYS A 295 -15.21 -0.75 8.58
N ALA A 296 -14.02 -0.91 9.10
CA ALA A 296 -13.07 0.20 9.28
C ALA A 296 -12.31 0.57 8.00
N LYS A 297 -12.08 -0.37 7.06
CA LYS A 297 -11.15 -0.15 5.93
C LYS A 297 -11.74 -0.40 4.54
N ILE A 298 -12.85 -1.13 4.42
CA ILE A 298 -13.36 -1.58 3.12
C ILE A 298 -14.78 -1.05 2.84
N LEU A 299 -15.59 -0.91 3.89
CA LEU A 299 -16.96 -0.42 3.84
C LEU A 299 -17.06 1.06 4.22
#